data_f2c17dbf151c444ee970f121912ad2ef
#
_entry.id   f2c17dbf151c444ee970f121912ad2ef
#
_cell.length_a   1.000
_cell.length_b   1.000
_cell.length_c   1.000
_cell.angle_alpha   90.00
_cell.angle_beta   90.00
_cell.angle_gamma   90.00
#
_symmetry.space_group_name_H-M   'P 1'
#
loop_
_entity.id
_entity.type
_entity.pdbx_description
1 polymer ?
#
loop_
_entity_poly.entity_id
_entity_poly.type
_entity_poly.pdbx_seq_one_letter_code
_entity_poly.pdbx_strand_id
1 'polypeptide(L)'
;MKREIVLTGTGAVMHFLVDSLCICCLYLLLPSYEGIGFVEVFLTYNILAFMTQPLTGLWVDRMRNRHWALLLSIVLLTLAVGIASFLPSPSYLLPLLLGFGNSLFHVWGGKQTVALMGNDIRALGVFVSTGAFGLAVGFVYCSWALLYVMLIALCLLALFASRDEMVESRSMNSASSGNSDYSLNVVWLSVTLLMAVVMFRSYVGQDFSSAIAKTPTLILVIGGVAMLGKMAGGWLAKGFGIVPSMVVVLLVILIAMLFRQSGLAALLVGIFAINCTMAVTLWLANVVLKGREGLAFGLLAAALIPGWLLAIY
;
A
#
# COMPACT_ATOMS: atom_id res chain seq x y z
N MET A 1 18.92 -8.37 -13.96
CA MET A 1 17.96 -7.37 -14.47
C MET A 1 16.62 -7.98 -14.92
N LYS A 2 16.55 -8.95 -15.85
CA LYS A 2 15.23 -9.51 -16.26
C LYS A 2 14.49 -10.21 -15.11
N ARG A 3 15.19 -10.96 -14.27
CA ARG A 3 14.60 -11.70 -13.14
C ARG A 3 14.11 -10.77 -12.03
N GLU A 4 14.85 -9.71 -11.71
CA GLU A 4 14.44 -8.70 -10.71
C GLU A 4 13.17 -7.97 -11.15
N ILE A 5 13.04 -7.65 -12.45
CA ILE A 5 11.83 -7.05 -13.01
C ILE A 5 10.64 -8.00 -12.87
N VAL A 6 10.82 -9.30 -13.18
CA VAL A 6 9.76 -10.32 -13.02
C VAL A 6 9.33 -10.42 -11.56
N LEU A 7 10.27 -10.50 -10.61
CA LEU A 7 9.95 -10.59 -9.19
C LEU A 7 9.27 -9.33 -8.65
N THR A 8 9.70 -8.13 -9.09
CA THR A 8 9.04 -6.87 -8.73
C THR A 8 7.62 -6.82 -9.32
N GLY A 9 7.44 -7.26 -10.57
CA GLY A 9 6.12 -7.40 -11.18
C GLY A 9 5.23 -8.40 -10.43
N THR A 10 5.80 -9.54 -10.01
CA THR A 10 5.10 -10.53 -9.16
C THR A 10 4.65 -9.88 -7.85
N GLY A 11 5.52 -9.12 -7.18
CA GLY A 11 5.18 -8.36 -5.97
C GLY A 11 4.04 -7.37 -6.18
N ALA A 12 4.04 -6.65 -7.32
CA ALA A 12 2.97 -5.73 -7.67
C ALA A 12 1.62 -6.44 -7.93
N VAL A 13 1.63 -7.59 -8.62
CA VAL A 13 0.42 -8.42 -8.80
C VAL A 13 -0.07 -8.95 -7.46
N MET A 14 0.81 -9.43 -6.60
CA MET A 14 0.45 -9.86 -5.26
C MET A 14 -0.16 -8.72 -4.43
N HIS A 15 0.35 -7.48 -4.56
CA HIS A 15 -0.21 -6.32 -3.89
C HIS A 15 -1.67 -6.05 -4.34
N PHE A 16 -1.92 -6.12 -5.66
CA PHE A 16 -3.29 -6.07 -6.18
C PHE A 16 -4.17 -7.15 -5.56
N LEU A 17 -3.69 -8.41 -5.51
CA LEU A 17 -4.47 -9.54 -4.99
C LEU A 17 -4.73 -9.43 -3.48
N VAL A 18 -3.74 -9.01 -2.68
CA VAL A 18 -3.90 -8.86 -1.23
C VAL A 18 -4.95 -7.81 -0.90
N ASP A 19 -4.87 -6.64 -1.52
CA ASP A 19 -5.83 -5.57 -1.26
C ASP A 19 -7.23 -5.93 -1.76
N SER A 20 -7.34 -6.56 -2.95
CA SER A 20 -8.62 -7.07 -3.46
C SER A 20 -9.24 -8.13 -2.54
N LEU A 21 -8.42 -9.08 -2.09
CA LEU A 21 -8.85 -10.18 -1.21
C LEU A 21 -9.35 -9.64 0.14
N CYS A 22 -8.59 -8.74 0.76
CA CYS A 22 -8.96 -8.20 2.05
C CYS A 22 -10.30 -7.45 2.00
N ILE A 23 -10.48 -6.55 1.02
CA ILE A 23 -11.72 -5.79 0.91
C ILE A 23 -12.90 -6.68 0.51
N CYS A 24 -12.70 -7.62 -0.41
CA CYS A 24 -13.73 -8.59 -0.82
C CYS A 24 -14.16 -9.45 0.38
N CYS A 25 -13.22 -9.97 1.18
CA CYS A 25 -13.52 -10.77 2.36
C CYS A 25 -14.34 -9.99 3.41
N LEU A 26 -13.97 -8.74 3.68
CA LEU A 26 -14.71 -7.86 4.59
C LEU A 26 -16.14 -7.61 4.11
N TYR A 27 -16.34 -7.33 2.83
CA TYR A 27 -17.67 -7.04 2.27
C TYR A 27 -18.57 -8.26 2.15
N LEU A 28 -18.03 -9.46 1.89
CA LEU A 28 -18.80 -10.69 1.88
C LEU A 28 -19.40 -11.03 3.25
N LEU A 29 -18.72 -10.64 4.32
CA LEU A 29 -19.16 -10.91 5.69
C LEU A 29 -19.97 -9.78 6.31
N LEU A 30 -20.07 -8.64 5.62
CA LEU A 30 -20.82 -7.48 6.12
C LEU A 30 -22.23 -7.82 6.64
N PRO A 31 -23.03 -8.65 5.94
CA PRO A 31 -24.35 -9.04 6.42
C PRO A 31 -24.35 -9.87 7.71
N SER A 32 -23.23 -10.51 8.04
CA SER A 32 -23.08 -11.36 9.23
C SER A 32 -22.75 -10.60 10.51
N TYR A 33 -22.40 -9.31 10.40
CA TYR A 33 -22.04 -8.45 11.53
C TYR A 33 -23.27 -7.75 12.15
N GLU A 34 -24.35 -8.47 12.35
CA GLU A 34 -25.51 -7.96 13.10
C GLU A 34 -25.08 -7.65 14.55
N GLY A 35 -25.18 -6.36 14.95
CA GLY A 35 -24.84 -5.89 16.30
C GLY A 35 -23.40 -5.38 16.50
N ILE A 36 -22.48 -5.67 15.60
CA ILE A 36 -21.18 -4.98 15.53
C ILE A 36 -21.19 -4.13 14.26
N GLY A 37 -21.06 -2.82 14.38
CA GLY A 37 -21.14 -1.92 13.23
C GLY A 37 -20.08 -2.25 12.17
N PHE A 38 -20.45 -2.22 10.89
CA PHE A 38 -19.48 -2.35 9.78
C PHE A 38 -18.31 -1.37 9.92
N VAL A 39 -18.60 -0.15 10.36
CA VAL A 39 -17.58 0.90 10.59
C VAL A 39 -16.53 0.42 11.58
N GLU A 40 -16.94 -0.26 12.67
CA GLU A 40 -16.02 -0.77 13.69
C GLU A 40 -15.11 -1.86 13.16
N VAL A 41 -15.67 -2.82 12.40
CA VAL A 41 -14.90 -3.91 11.77
C VAL A 41 -13.94 -3.36 10.73
N PHE A 42 -14.42 -2.46 9.88
CA PHE A 42 -13.62 -1.82 8.84
C PHE A 42 -12.51 -0.94 9.42
N LEU A 43 -12.82 -0.18 10.48
CA LEU A 43 -11.84 0.64 11.20
C LEU A 43 -10.79 -0.25 11.89
N THR A 44 -11.19 -1.33 12.55
CA THR A 44 -10.28 -2.30 13.16
C THR A 44 -9.32 -2.88 12.13
N TYR A 45 -9.84 -3.32 10.97
CA TYR A 45 -9.00 -3.80 9.88
C TYR A 45 -7.99 -2.74 9.43
N ASN A 46 -8.44 -1.51 9.16
CA ASN A 46 -7.56 -0.44 8.67
C ASN A 46 -6.49 -0.04 9.70
N ILE A 47 -6.84 0.05 10.97
CA ILE A 47 -5.87 0.32 12.05
C ILE A 47 -4.81 -0.79 12.05
N LEU A 48 -5.21 -2.05 12.00
CA LEU A 48 -4.26 -3.16 12.02
C LEU A 48 -3.46 -3.26 10.72
N ALA A 49 -4.09 -3.03 9.57
CA ALA A 49 -3.42 -3.09 8.28
C ALA A 49 -2.36 -1.98 8.10
N PHE A 50 -2.59 -0.79 8.64
CA PHE A 50 -1.72 0.37 8.40
C PHE A 50 -0.93 0.81 9.64
N MET A 51 -1.58 0.95 10.81
CA MET A 51 -0.91 1.47 12.00
C MET A 51 0.08 0.47 12.64
N THR A 52 -0.04 -0.83 12.34
CA THR A 52 0.93 -1.82 12.79
C THR A 52 2.16 -1.93 11.90
N GLN A 53 2.14 -1.36 10.69
CA GLN A 53 3.24 -1.47 9.74
C GLN A 53 4.59 -0.93 10.23
N PRO A 54 4.70 0.12 11.07
CA PRO A 54 5.98 0.51 11.66
C PRO A 54 6.61 -0.61 12.51
N LEU A 55 5.79 -1.33 13.30
CA LEU A 55 6.25 -2.43 14.14
C LEU A 55 6.61 -3.66 13.32
N THR A 56 5.74 -4.07 12.41
CA THR A 56 6.01 -5.18 11.48
C THR A 56 7.20 -4.86 10.59
N GLY A 57 7.40 -3.59 10.21
CA GLY A 57 8.55 -3.11 9.46
C GLY A 57 9.86 -3.27 10.21
N LEU A 58 9.90 -2.84 11.46
CA LEU A 58 11.07 -3.06 12.33
C LEU A 58 11.38 -4.54 12.50
N TRP A 59 10.35 -5.37 12.62
CA TRP A 59 10.51 -6.81 12.74
C TRP A 59 11.09 -7.44 11.45
N VAL A 60 10.51 -7.11 10.30
CA VAL A 60 10.98 -7.58 8.98
C VAL A 60 12.39 -7.05 8.66
N ASP A 61 12.76 -5.85 9.13
CA ASP A 61 14.12 -5.32 8.96
C ASP A 61 15.18 -6.10 9.73
N ARG A 62 14.79 -6.73 10.84
CA ARG A 62 15.67 -7.59 11.65
C ARG A 62 15.73 -9.04 11.19
N MET A 63 14.81 -9.47 10.32
CA MET A 63 14.76 -10.85 9.83
C MET A 63 15.93 -11.15 8.89
N ARG A 64 16.65 -12.23 9.15
CA ARG A 64 17.65 -12.76 8.23
C ARG A 64 17.02 -13.26 6.93
N ASN A 65 15.94 -14.03 7.05
CA ASN A 65 15.14 -14.50 5.91
C ASN A 65 13.76 -13.84 5.93
N ARG A 66 13.56 -12.87 5.07
CA ARG A 66 12.30 -12.10 4.97
C ARG A 66 11.15 -12.85 4.29
N HIS A 67 11.41 -13.99 3.63
CA HIS A 67 10.34 -14.82 3.07
C HIS A 67 9.40 -15.32 4.15
N TRP A 68 9.87 -15.48 5.40
CA TRP A 68 8.99 -15.81 6.53
C TRP A 68 7.88 -14.78 6.75
N ALA A 69 8.15 -13.49 6.52
CA ALA A 69 7.12 -12.45 6.63
C ALA A 69 6.05 -12.62 5.55
N LEU A 70 6.46 -12.93 4.30
CA LEU A 70 5.53 -13.26 3.23
C LEU A 70 4.69 -14.50 3.56
N LEU A 71 5.35 -15.60 3.95
CA LEU A 71 4.65 -16.85 4.25
C LEU A 71 3.67 -16.69 5.41
N LEU A 72 4.07 -15.98 6.47
CA LEU A 72 3.17 -15.69 7.59
C LEU A 72 1.98 -14.83 7.15
N SER A 73 2.21 -13.81 6.31
CA SER A 73 1.12 -13.02 5.73
C SER A 73 0.11 -13.92 5.00
N ILE A 74 0.60 -14.80 4.11
CA ILE A 74 -0.26 -15.72 3.35
C ILE A 74 -1.04 -16.68 4.27
N VAL A 75 -0.39 -17.20 5.31
CA VAL A 75 -1.06 -18.06 6.31
C VAL A 75 -2.18 -17.30 7.01
N LEU A 76 -1.93 -16.07 7.47
CA LEU A 76 -2.96 -15.25 8.14
C LEU A 76 -4.14 -14.95 7.21
N LEU A 77 -3.87 -14.57 5.95
CA LEU A 77 -4.91 -14.31 4.96
C LEU A 77 -5.71 -15.58 4.62
N THR A 78 -5.04 -16.72 4.50
CA THR A 78 -5.69 -18.02 4.26
C THR A 78 -6.58 -18.42 5.43
N LEU A 79 -6.10 -18.25 6.66
CA LEU A 79 -6.90 -18.50 7.86
C LEU A 79 -8.11 -17.56 7.94
N ALA A 80 -7.94 -16.29 7.59
CA ALA A 80 -9.05 -15.34 7.55
C ALA A 80 -10.13 -15.76 6.55
N VAL A 81 -9.74 -16.15 5.33
CA VAL A 81 -10.70 -16.64 4.32
C VAL A 81 -11.33 -17.96 4.76
N GLY A 82 -10.58 -18.86 5.39
CA GLY A 82 -11.12 -20.10 5.95
C GLY A 82 -12.17 -19.85 7.03
N ILE A 83 -11.88 -18.96 7.99
CA ILE A 83 -12.84 -18.57 9.03
C ILE A 83 -14.09 -17.93 8.40
N ALA A 84 -13.89 -17.02 7.44
CA ALA A 84 -14.98 -16.40 6.72
C ALA A 84 -15.93 -17.42 6.05
N SER A 85 -15.33 -18.49 5.48
CA SER A 85 -16.08 -19.50 4.72
C SER A 85 -16.83 -20.51 5.58
N PHE A 86 -16.24 -20.91 6.73
CA PHE A 86 -16.73 -22.03 7.53
C PHE A 86 -17.32 -21.62 8.88
N LEU A 87 -16.99 -20.43 9.37
CA LEU A 87 -17.43 -19.89 10.66
C LEU A 87 -17.96 -18.46 10.49
N PRO A 88 -19.08 -18.26 9.79
CA PRO A 88 -19.60 -16.93 9.45
C PRO A 88 -20.18 -16.18 10.66
N SER A 89 -19.61 -16.35 11.85
CA SER A 89 -20.00 -15.64 13.06
C SER A 89 -19.28 -14.29 13.14
N PRO A 90 -19.96 -13.19 13.52
CA PRO A 90 -19.32 -11.91 13.73
C PRO A 90 -18.23 -12.04 14.78
N SER A 91 -17.00 -11.81 14.37
CA SER A 91 -15.81 -11.96 15.21
C SER A 91 -14.75 -10.95 14.82
N TYR A 92 -14.15 -10.28 15.81
CA TYR A 92 -12.96 -9.43 15.59
C TYR A 92 -11.74 -10.23 15.10
N LEU A 93 -11.77 -11.55 15.18
CA LEU A 93 -10.67 -12.40 14.71
C LEU A 93 -10.42 -12.22 13.20
N LEU A 94 -11.49 -12.02 12.42
CA LEU A 94 -11.35 -11.81 10.97
C LEU A 94 -10.58 -10.53 10.63
N PRO A 95 -11.01 -9.33 11.06
CA PRO A 95 -10.25 -8.10 10.77
C PRO A 95 -8.85 -8.11 11.40
N LEU A 96 -8.62 -8.83 12.49
CA LEU A 96 -7.30 -9.05 13.07
C LEU A 96 -6.39 -9.81 12.09
N LEU A 97 -6.83 -10.97 11.61
CA LEU A 97 -6.05 -11.80 10.69
C LEU A 97 -5.81 -11.10 9.35
N LEU A 98 -6.85 -10.48 8.77
CA LEU A 98 -6.74 -9.71 7.54
C LEU A 98 -5.79 -8.52 7.72
N GLY A 99 -5.93 -7.75 8.80
CA GLY A 99 -5.13 -6.56 9.05
C GLY A 99 -3.64 -6.88 9.24
N PHE A 100 -3.31 -7.86 10.08
CA PHE A 100 -1.91 -8.27 10.26
C PHE A 100 -1.33 -8.94 9.03
N GLY A 101 -2.11 -9.77 8.32
CA GLY A 101 -1.69 -10.39 7.06
C GLY A 101 -1.37 -9.33 6.01
N ASN A 102 -2.24 -8.33 5.85
CA ASN A 102 -2.04 -7.18 4.97
C ASN A 102 -0.80 -6.36 5.37
N SER A 103 -0.66 -6.02 6.66
CA SER A 103 0.49 -5.28 7.20
C SER A 103 1.83 -5.95 6.87
N LEU A 104 1.95 -7.25 7.13
CA LEU A 104 3.16 -8.03 6.84
C LEU A 104 3.48 -8.07 5.35
N PHE A 105 2.46 -8.27 4.50
CA PHE A 105 2.64 -8.28 3.05
C PHE A 105 3.19 -6.94 2.54
N HIS A 106 2.58 -5.84 2.95
CA HIS A 106 2.97 -4.50 2.49
C HIS A 106 4.42 -4.16 2.83
N VAL A 107 4.81 -4.42 4.08
CA VAL A 107 6.18 -4.18 4.54
C VAL A 107 7.18 -5.08 3.83
N TRP A 108 6.86 -6.38 3.70
CA TRP A 108 7.68 -7.33 2.95
C TRP A 108 7.86 -6.89 1.50
N GLY A 109 6.76 -6.56 0.81
CA GLY A 109 6.78 -6.19 -0.60
C GLY A 109 7.51 -4.87 -0.87
N GLY A 110 7.34 -3.86 0.00
CA GLY A 110 8.08 -2.61 -0.07
C GLY A 110 9.59 -2.83 0.07
N LYS A 111 10.01 -3.55 1.10
CA LYS A 111 11.42 -3.92 1.33
C LYS A 111 11.98 -4.77 0.20
N GLN A 112 11.22 -5.75 -0.28
CA GLN A 112 11.59 -6.61 -1.40
C GLN A 112 11.85 -5.80 -2.68
N THR A 113 10.98 -4.84 -2.99
CA THR A 113 11.13 -3.98 -4.16
C THR A 113 12.42 -3.17 -4.09
N VAL A 114 12.75 -2.58 -2.94
CA VAL A 114 14.02 -1.87 -2.74
C VAL A 114 15.22 -2.78 -2.90
N ALA A 115 15.18 -3.97 -2.33
CA ALA A 115 16.29 -4.91 -2.40
C ALA A 115 16.56 -5.42 -3.82
N LEU A 116 15.51 -5.64 -4.62
CA LEU A 116 15.63 -6.11 -6.00
C LEU A 116 16.07 -5.00 -6.96
N MET A 117 15.52 -3.80 -6.79
CA MET A 117 15.65 -2.70 -7.74
C MET A 117 16.56 -1.55 -7.26
N GLY A 118 17.22 -1.70 -6.10
CA GLY A 118 18.17 -0.72 -5.58
C GLY A 118 17.55 0.65 -5.29
N ASN A 119 16.34 0.70 -4.73
CA ASN A 119 15.58 1.91 -4.46
C ASN A 119 15.26 2.72 -5.76
N ASP A 120 15.00 2.02 -6.89
CA ASP A 120 14.51 2.70 -8.11
C ASP A 120 13.09 3.23 -7.86
N ILE A 121 12.95 4.55 -7.95
CA ILE A 121 11.68 5.26 -7.70
C ILE A 121 10.54 4.79 -8.61
N ARG A 122 10.83 4.31 -9.83
CA ARG A 122 9.82 3.76 -10.76
C ARG A 122 9.30 2.42 -10.28
N ALA A 123 10.19 1.56 -9.82
CA ALA A 123 9.83 0.25 -9.27
C ALA A 123 8.96 0.39 -8.02
N LEU A 124 9.30 1.33 -7.13
CA LEU A 124 8.48 1.68 -5.98
C LEU A 124 7.08 2.16 -6.40
N GLY A 125 7.01 3.06 -7.41
CA GLY A 125 5.75 3.55 -7.97
C GLY A 125 4.89 2.41 -8.53
N VAL A 126 5.47 1.47 -9.27
CA VAL A 126 4.77 0.28 -9.81
C VAL A 126 4.26 -0.60 -8.67
N PHE A 127 5.09 -0.92 -7.68
CA PHE A 127 4.68 -1.77 -6.56
C PHE A 127 3.50 -1.18 -5.80
N VAL A 128 3.58 0.10 -5.39
CA VAL A 128 2.52 0.71 -4.55
C VAL A 128 1.27 1.10 -5.34
N SER A 129 1.31 1.05 -6.67
CA SER A 129 0.18 1.49 -7.50
C SER A 129 -0.95 0.47 -7.55
N THR A 130 -0.62 -0.79 -7.66
CA THR A 130 -1.56 -1.87 -7.98
C THR A 130 -2.58 -2.13 -6.89
N GLY A 131 -2.22 -1.93 -5.61
CA GLY A 131 -3.13 -2.08 -4.48
C GLY A 131 -4.35 -1.16 -4.56
N ALA A 132 -4.18 0.11 -5.01
CA ALA A 132 -5.30 1.03 -5.16
C ALA A 132 -6.37 0.54 -6.15
N PHE A 133 -5.95 -0.07 -7.25
CA PHE A 133 -6.87 -0.69 -8.20
C PHE A 133 -7.41 -2.02 -7.66
N GLY A 134 -6.59 -2.76 -6.91
CA GLY A 134 -7.01 -3.97 -6.21
C GLY A 134 -8.18 -3.73 -5.26
N LEU A 135 -8.12 -2.67 -4.44
CA LEU A 135 -9.24 -2.28 -3.57
C LEU A 135 -10.52 -2.02 -4.36
N ALA A 136 -10.43 -1.32 -5.49
CA ALA A 136 -11.60 -1.01 -6.33
C ALA A 136 -12.21 -2.28 -6.94
N VAL A 137 -11.39 -3.19 -7.46
CA VAL A 137 -11.82 -4.46 -8.05
C VAL A 137 -12.44 -5.38 -7.01
N GLY A 138 -11.78 -5.55 -5.85
CA GLY A 138 -12.27 -6.38 -4.76
C GLY A 138 -13.59 -5.89 -4.19
N PHE A 139 -13.82 -4.57 -4.18
CA PHE A 139 -15.08 -3.97 -3.76
C PHE A 139 -16.20 -4.20 -4.80
N VAL A 140 -15.93 -3.90 -6.08
CA VAL A 140 -16.97 -3.91 -7.13
C VAL A 140 -17.39 -5.33 -7.53
N TYR A 141 -16.43 -6.25 -7.62
CA TYR A 141 -16.69 -7.63 -8.06
C TYR A 141 -16.72 -8.63 -6.90
N CYS A 142 -16.96 -8.15 -5.69
CA CYS A 142 -17.01 -8.96 -4.47
C CYS A 142 -17.87 -10.22 -4.64
N SER A 143 -17.24 -11.39 -4.58
CA SER A 143 -17.90 -12.70 -4.63
C SER A 143 -17.01 -13.79 -4.04
N TRP A 144 -17.62 -14.87 -3.54
CA TRP A 144 -16.88 -16.02 -3.01
C TRP A 144 -15.96 -16.67 -4.06
N ALA A 145 -16.44 -16.78 -5.31
CA ALA A 145 -15.64 -17.35 -6.39
C ALA A 145 -14.39 -16.51 -6.65
N LEU A 146 -14.52 -15.18 -6.72
CA LEU A 146 -13.38 -14.28 -6.89
C LEU A 146 -12.43 -14.36 -5.69
N LEU A 147 -12.96 -14.40 -4.46
CA LEU A 147 -12.15 -14.49 -3.24
C LEU A 147 -11.23 -15.74 -3.27
N TYR A 148 -11.79 -16.91 -3.62
CA TYR A 148 -11.00 -18.15 -3.71
C TYR A 148 -9.99 -18.12 -4.86
N VAL A 149 -10.35 -17.60 -6.02
CA VAL A 149 -9.42 -17.45 -7.15
C VAL A 149 -8.25 -16.55 -6.77
N MET A 150 -8.53 -15.41 -6.12
CA MET A 150 -7.48 -14.50 -5.63
C MET A 150 -6.57 -15.17 -4.60
N LEU A 151 -7.14 -15.93 -3.66
CA LEU A 151 -6.36 -16.65 -2.64
C LEU A 151 -5.44 -17.69 -3.28
N ILE A 152 -5.96 -18.52 -4.20
CA ILE A 152 -5.16 -19.53 -4.91
C ILE A 152 -4.03 -18.87 -5.71
N ALA A 153 -4.35 -17.83 -6.48
CA ALA A 153 -3.34 -17.08 -7.25
C ALA A 153 -2.26 -16.49 -6.32
N LEU A 154 -2.67 -15.90 -5.20
CA LEU A 154 -1.76 -15.34 -4.21
C LEU A 154 -0.84 -16.40 -3.60
N CYS A 155 -1.36 -17.57 -3.24
CA CYS A 155 -0.56 -18.70 -2.74
C CYS A 155 0.47 -19.18 -3.77
N LEU A 156 0.07 -19.33 -5.04
CA LEU A 156 0.97 -19.76 -6.12
C LEU A 156 2.09 -18.74 -6.35
N LEU A 157 1.76 -17.44 -6.40
CA LEU A 157 2.75 -16.37 -6.56
C LEU A 157 3.68 -16.25 -5.35
N ALA A 158 3.17 -16.47 -4.14
CA ALA A 158 3.99 -16.48 -2.93
C ALA A 158 4.98 -17.64 -2.93
N LEU A 159 4.56 -18.84 -3.34
CA LEU A 159 5.45 -20.00 -3.52
C LEU A 159 6.51 -19.73 -4.60
N PHE A 160 6.14 -19.07 -5.69
CA PHE A 160 7.09 -18.65 -6.72
C PHE A 160 8.12 -17.66 -6.17
N ALA A 161 7.66 -16.60 -5.50
CA ALA A 161 8.51 -15.56 -4.94
C ALA A 161 9.43 -16.07 -3.82
N SER A 162 8.97 -17.06 -3.01
CA SER A 162 9.74 -17.60 -1.88
C SER A 162 10.89 -18.54 -2.28
N ARG A 163 10.84 -19.08 -3.51
CA ARG A 163 11.90 -19.99 -4.02
C ARG A 163 13.13 -19.27 -4.58
N ASP A 164 13.14 -17.93 -4.56
CA ASP A 164 14.21 -17.17 -5.18
C ASP A 164 15.35 -16.85 -4.21
N GLU A 165 16.44 -17.63 -4.29
CA GLU A 165 17.66 -17.48 -3.46
C GLU A 165 18.41 -16.15 -3.69
N MET A 166 18.28 -15.51 -4.88
CA MET A 166 18.93 -14.22 -5.16
C MET A 166 18.46 -13.09 -4.24
N VAL A 167 17.25 -13.22 -3.74
CA VAL A 167 16.65 -12.28 -2.80
C VAL A 167 17.34 -12.35 -1.44
N GLU A 168 17.76 -13.53 -1.03
CA GLU A 168 18.39 -13.77 0.27
C GLU A 168 19.84 -13.23 0.30
N SER A 169 20.61 -13.45 -0.75
CA SER A 169 22.02 -13.00 -0.83
C SER A 169 22.18 -11.48 -0.87
N ARG A 170 21.30 -10.75 -1.55
CA ARG A 170 21.33 -9.28 -1.59
C ARG A 170 20.86 -8.62 -0.29
N SER A 171 19.94 -9.26 0.44
CA SER A 171 19.48 -8.82 1.76
C SER A 171 20.63 -8.75 2.78
N MET A 172 21.53 -9.71 2.75
CA MET A 172 22.68 -9.76 3.67
C MET A 172 23.68 -8.62 3.41
N ASN A 173 23.85 -8.24 2.14
CA ASN A 173 24.77 -7.16 1.74
C ASN A 173 24.22 -5.76 2.03
N SER A 174 22.89 -5.55 1.99
CA SER A 174 22.27 -4.25 2.32
C SER A 174 22.18 -4.01 3.83
N ALA A 175 21.99 -5.05 4.64
CA ALA A 175 21.97 -4.94 6.09
C ALA A 175 23.33 -4.54 6.71
N SER A 176 24.44 -4.86 6.03
CA SER A 176 25.79 -4.52 6.48
C SER A 176 26.25 -3.07 6.20
N SER A 177 25.51 -2.32 5.38
CA SER A 177 25.89 -0.94 4.97
C SER A 177 25.03 0.17 5.60
N GLY A 178 24.29 -0.11 6.64
CA GLY A 178 23.16 0.69 7.09
C GLY A 178 23.44 1.71 8.20
N ASN A 179 24.49 2.52 8.13
CA ASN A 179 24.47 3.77 8.88
C ASN A 179 23.95 4.88 7.98
N SER A 180 22.91 5.62 8.44
CA SER A 180 22.47 6.82 7.76
C SER A 180 23.60 7.85 7.87
N ASP A 181 23.98 8.49 6.76
CA ASP A 181 24.99 9.53 6.72
C ASP A 181 24.51 10.84 7.38
N TYR A 182 23.27 10.84 7.91
CA TYR A 182 22.61 12.00 8.51
C TYR A 182 22.61 11.95 10.04
N SER A 183 22.67 13.11 10.67
CA SER A 183 22.49 13.20 12.13
C SER A 183 21.08 12.73 12.53
N LEU A 184 20.93 12.17 13.72
CA LEU A 184 19.66 11.64 14.23
C LEU A 184 18.52 12.68 14.17
N ASN A 185 18.81 13.94 14.45
CA ASN A 185 17.84 15.04 14.41
C ASN A 185 17.33 15.28 12.98
N VAL A 186 18.22 15.24 11.98
CA VAL A 186 17.85 15.38 10.57
C VAL A 186 16.98 14.21 10.11
N VAL A 187 17.29 12.98 10.56
CA VAL A 187 16.49 11.79 10.24
C VAL A 187 15.07 11.96 10.80
N TRP A 188 14.92 12.28 12.08
CA TRP A 188 13.61 12.44 12.70
C TRP A 188 12.80 13.59 12.09
N LEU A 189 13.43 14.73 11.83
CA LEU A 189 12.76 15.86 11.18
C LEU A 189 12.27 15.47 9.79
N SER A 190 13.13 14.83 8.98
CA SER A 190 12.77 14.41 7.62
C SER A 190 11.62 13.39 7.62
N VAL A 191 11.66 12.39 8.50
CA VAL A 191 10.60 11.40 8.63
C VAL A 191 9.29 12.06 9.04
N THR A 192 9.31 12.96 10.02
CA THR A 192 8.11 13.69 10.48
C THR A 192 7.51 14.52 9.35
N LEU A 193 8.34 15.24 8.58
CA LEU A 193 7.87 16.00 7.42
C LEU A 193 7.27 15.10 6.33
N LEU A 194 7.91 13.97 6.04
CA LEU A 194 7.39 13.00 5.07
C LEU A 194 6.04 12.41 5.53
N MET A 195 5.91 12.07 6.81
CA MET A 195 4.63 11.63 7.37
C MET A 195 3.55 12.71 7.27
N ALA A 196 3.87 13.98 7.54
CA ALA A 196 2.93 15.08 7.39
C ALA A 196 2.47 15.25 5.91
N VAL A 197 3.39 15.11 4.95
CA VAL A 197 3.05 15.10 3.51
C VAL A 197 2.11 13.94 3.17
N VAL A 198 2.35 12.76 3.74
CA VAL A 198 1.48 11.59 3.51
C VAL A 198 0.11 11.76 4.15
N MET A 199 0.02 12.33 5.36
CA MET A 199 -1.25 12.69 5.99
C MET A 199 -2.05 13.66 5.12
N PHE A 200 -1.41 14.74 4.66
CA PHE A 200 -2.03 15.72 3.76
C PHE A 200 -2.50 15.08 2.45
N ARG A 201 -1.67 14.23 1.84
CA ARG A 201 -2.06 13.46 0.66
C ARG A 201 -3.29 12.60 0.90
N SER A 202 -3.33 11.89 2.02
CA SER A 202 -4.47 11.03 2.38
C SER A 202 -5.75 11.85 2.56
N TYR A 203 -5.66 12.98 3.26
CA TYR A 203 -6.76 13.93 3.44
C TYR A 203 -7.30 14.44 2.10
N VAL A 204 -6.44 15.03 1.26
CA VAL A 204 -6.83 15.60 -0.04
C VAL A 204 -7.35 14.53 -0.99
N GLY A 205 -6.71 13.36 -1.02
CA GLY A 205 -7.15 12.24 -1.85
C GLY A 205 -8.55 11.75 -1.47
N GLN A 206 -8.84 11.69 -0.17
CA GLN A 206 -10.17 11.33 0.33
C GLN A 206 -11.20 12.42 0.05
N ASP A 207 -10.84 13.71 0.21
CA ASP A 207 -11.73 14.84 -0.11
C ASP A 207 -12.16 14.83 -1.59
N PHE A 208 -11.22 14.65 -2.52
CA PHE A 208 -11.54 14.50 -3.94
C PHE A 208 -12.39 13.25 -4.22
N SER A 209 -12.04 12.13 -3.62
CA SER A 209 -12.76 10.88 -3.82
C SER A 209 -14.19 10.93 -3.27
N SER A 210 -14.40 11.56 -2.11
CA SER A 210 -15.71 11.65 -1.47
C SER A 210 -16.70 12.50 -2.28
N ALA A 211 -16.21 13.46 -3.05
CA ALA A 211 -17.01 14.30 -3.93
C ALA A 211 -17.52 13.57 -5.19
N ILE A 212 -17.04 12.36 -5.47
CA ILE A 212 -17.45 11.54 -6.63
C ILE A 212 -18.49 10.50 -6.19
N ALA A 213 -19.57 10.36 -6.98
CA ALA A 213 -20.58 9.33 -6.75
C ALA A 213 -19.97 7.92 -6.73
N LYS A 214 -20.45 7.07 -5.81
CA LYS A 214 -19.90 5.72 -5.60
C LYS A 214 -20.61 4.66 -6.45
N THR A 215 -20.72 4.91 -7.76
CA THR A 215 -21.15 3.86 -8.70
C THR A 215 -20.02 2.86 -8.97
N PRO A 216 -20.32 1.59 -9.30
CA PRO A 216 -19.30 0.59 -9.59
C PRO A 216 -18.26 1.07 -10.63
N THR A 217 -18.73 1.69 -11.71
CA THR A 217 -17.86 2.22 -12.76
C THR A 217 -16.94 3.33 -12.23
N LEU A 218 -17.46 4.28 -11.46
CA LEU A 218 -16.66 5.39 -10.93
C LEU A 218 -15.68 4.93 -9.86
N ILE A 219 -16.01 3.91 -9.07
CA ILE A 219 -15.07 3.28 -8.13
C ILE A 219 -13.87 2.68 -8.88
N LEU A 220 -14.11 1.96 -9.97
CA LEU A 220 -13.04 1.42 -10.82
C LEU A 220 -12.21 2.54 -11.47
N VAL A 221 -12.86 3.60 -11.95
CA VAL A 221 -12.16 4.77 -12.53
C VAL A 221 -11.28 5.44 -11.48
N ILE A 222 -11.79 5.69 -10.26
CA ILE A 222 -11.02 6.28 -9.15
C ILE A 222 -9.80 5.40 -8.83
N GLY A 223 -9.99 4.09 -8.66
CA GLY A 223 -8.91 3.15 -8.40
C GLY A 223 -7.86 3.12 -9.52
N GLY A 224 -8.30 3.11 -10.78
CA GLY A 224 -7.44 3.15 -11.96
C GLY A 224 -6.65 4.46 -12.06
N VAL A 225 -7.29 5.60 -11.84
CA VAL A 225 -6.64 6.93 -11.85
C VAL A 225 -5.62 7.04 -10.71
N ALA A 226 -5.95 6.55 -9.52
CA ALA A 226 -5.01 6.51 -8.40
C ALA A 226 -3.80 5.60 -8.69
N MET A 227 -4.03 4.43 -9.30
CA MET A 227 -2.98 3.53 -9.75
C MET A 227 -2.05 4.23 -10.75
N LEU A 228 -2.61 4.84 -11.79
CA LEU A 228 -1.84 5.54 -12.82
C LEU A 228 -1.04 6.70 -12.23
N GLY A 229 -1.62 7.48 -11.31
CA GLY A 229 -0.92 8.56 -10.61
C GLY A 229 0.30 8.06 -9.84
N LYS A 230 0.16 6.99 -9.04
CA LYS A 230 1.28 6.39 -8.28
C LYS A 230 2.41 5.91 -9.20
N MET A 231 2.08 5.28 -10.34
CA MET A 231 3.08 4.89 -11.34
C MET A 231 3.74 6.12 -11.96
N ALA A 232 2.94 7.05 -12.47
CA ALA A 232 3.42 8.24 -13.18
C ALA A 232 4.37 9.07 -12.33
N GLY A 233 4.12 9.22 -11.03
CA GLY A 233 4.98 9.96 -10.11
C GLY A 233 6.42 9.46 -10.09
N GLY A 234 6.63 8.14 -10.10
CA GLY A 234 7.97 7.53 -10.19
C GLY A 234 8.67 7.80 -11.52
N TRP A 235 7.92 7.72 -12.63
CA TRP A 235 8.46 7.97 -13.98
C TRP A 235 8.77 9.44 -14.21
N LEU A 236 7.90 10.37 -13.77
CA LEU A 236 8.12 11.80 -13.85
C LEU A 236 9.37 12.20 -13.05
N ALA A 237 9.47 11.75 -11.80
CA ALA A 237 10.61 12.04 -10.95
C ALA A 237 11.94 11.49 -11.50
N LYS A 238 11.92 10.33 -12.16
CA LYS A 238 13.10 9.75 -12.80
C LYS A 238 13.49 10.48 -14.09
N GLY A 239 12.50 10.92 -14.89
CA GLY A 239 12.72 11.55 -16.19
C GLY A 239 13.09 13.02 -16.11
N PHE A 240 12.41 13.79 -15.26
CA PHE A 240 12.55 15.26 -15.18
C PHE A 240 13.22 15.73 -13.89
N GLY A 241 13.54 14.81 -12.97
CA GLY A 241 14.04 15.14 -11.65
C GLY A 241 12.91 15.30 -10.61
N ILE A 242 13.26 15.08 -9.33
CA ILE A 242 12.28 15.09 -8.24
C ILE A 242 11.68 16.49 -8.04
N VAL A 243 12.51 17.51 -7.92
CA VAL A 243 12.05 18.87 -7.60
C VAL A 243 11.15 19.44 -8.70
N PRO A 244 11.54 19.47 -9.99
CA PRO A 244 10.65 19.97 -11.05
C PRO A 244 9.34 19.21 -11.14
N SER A 245 9.39 17.86 -11.04
CA SER A 245 8.20 17.04 -11.09
C SER A 245 7.24 17.35 -9.94
N MET A 246 7.74 17.49 -8.71
CA MET A 246 6.90 17.78 -7.55
C MET A 246 6.32 19.20 -7.57
N VAL A 247 7.06 20.17 -8.09
CA VAL A 247 6.53 21.54 -8.29
C VAL A 247 5.33 21.50 -9.25
N VAL A 248 5.47 20.84 -10.41
CA VAL A 248 4.37 20.70 -11.37
C VAL A 248 3.19 19.95 -10.74
N VAL A 249 3.43 18.82 -10.06
CA VAL A 249 2.40 18.04 -9.38
C VAL A 249 1.65 18.88 -8.33
N LEU A 250 2.36 19.66 -7.51
CA LEU A 250 1.74 20.54 -6.51
C LEU A 250 0.90 21.64 -7.15
N LEU A 251 1.36 22.25 -8.25
CA LEU A 251 0.58 23.23 -9.00
C LEU A 251 -0.71 22.60 -9.55
N VAL A 252 -0.63 21.39 -10.11
CA VAL A 252 -1.81 20.67 -10.60
C VAL A 252 -2.79 20.35 -9.46
N ILE A 253 -2.29 19.93 -8.29
CA ILE A 253 -3.13 19.69 -7.10
C ILE A 253 -3.86 20.99 -6.69
N LEU A 254 -3.13 22.13 -6.60
CA LEU A 254 -3.72 23.42 -6.24
C LEU A 254 -4.79 23.85 -7.23
N ILE A 255 -4.52 23.73 -8.54
CA ILE A 255 -5.51 24.03 -9.58
C ILE A 255 -6.72 23.11 -9.45
N ALA A 256 -6.53 21.81 -9.27
CA ALA A 256 -7.62 20.87 -9.08
C ALA A 256 -8.46 21.18 -7.83
N MET A 257 -7.83 21.64 -6.74
CA MET A 257 -8.55 22.09 -5.53
C MET A 257 -9.38 23.34 -5.79
N LEU A 258 -8.87 24.33 -6.54
CA LEU A 258 -9.60 25.55 -6.92
C LEU A 258 -10.82 25.22 -7.80
N PHE A 259 -10.67 24.26 -8.71
CA PHE A 259 -11.72 23.85 -9.65
C PHE A 259 -12.49 22.60 -9.22
N ARG A 260 -12.40 22.16 -7.95
CA ARG A 260 -13.02 20.91 -7.47
C ARG A 260 -14.55 20.84 -7.71
N GLN A 261 -15.23 21.98 -7.77
CA GLN A 261 -16.67 22.05 -8.03
C GLN A 261 -17.02 22.08 -9.53
N SER A 262 -16.03 22.19 -10.41
CA SER A 262 -16.24 22.29 -11.86
C SER A 262 -16.63 20.96 -12.53
N GLY A 263 -16.61 19.85 -11.79
CA GLY A 263 -17.07 18.54 -12.25
C GLY A 263 -16.05 17.41 -12.11
N LEU A 264 -16.42 16.24 -12.62
CA LEU A 264 -15.70 14.98 -12.46
C LEU A 264 -14.24 15.05 -12.94
N ALA A 265 -13.98 15.75 -14.05
CA ALA A 265 -12.63 15.82 -14.63
C ALA A 265 -11.62 16.48 -13.67
N ALA A 266 -12.00 17.57 -13.01
CA ALA A 266 -11.14 18.26 -12.04
C ALA A 266 -10.84 17.36 -10.82
N LEU A 267 -11.84 16.62 -10.33
CA LEU A 267 -11.67 15.67 -9.24
C LEU A 267 -10.72 14.52 -9.62
N LEU A 268 -10.86 13.94 -10.81
CA LEU A 268 -9.98 12.87 -11.29
C LEU A 268 -8.55 13.34 -11.50
N VAL A 269 -8.36 14.55 -12.05
CA VAL A 269 -7.03 15.17 -12.18
C VAL A 269 -6.40 15.39 -10.79
N GLY A 270 -7.18 15.84 -9.80
CA GLY A 270 -6.74 15.96 -8.42
C GLY A 270 -6.29 14.62 -7.81
N ILE A 271 -7.10 13.55 -7.99
CA ILE A 271 -6.77 12.20 -7.54
C ILE A 271 -5.49 11.70 -8.22
N PHE A 272 -5.34 11.89 -9.54
CA PHE A 272 -4.12 11.53 -10.25
C PHE A 272 -2.90 12.25 -9.67
N ALA A 273 -2.96 13.57 -9.60
CA ALA A 273 -1.84 14.41 -9.19
C ALA A 273 -1.40 14.13 -7.75
N ILE A 274 -2.36 14.02 -6.79
CA ILE A 274 -2.00 13.75 -5.39
C ILE A 274 -1.33 12.38 -5.23
N ASN A 275 -1.72 11.38 -6.03
CA ASN A 275 -1.11 10.07 -6.03
C ASN A 275 0.29 10.03 -6.65
N CYS A 276 0.66 10.99 -7.54
CA CYS A 276 2.03 11.10 -8.05
C CYS A 276 3.08 11.33 -6.96
N THR A 277 2.71 11.87 -5.81
CA THR A 277 3.63 12.11 -4.69
C THR A 277 4.08 10.83 -3.99
N MET A 278 3.38 9.68 -4.18
CA MET A 278 3.60 8.49 -3.36
C MET A 278 4.96 7.83 -3.58
N ALA A 279 5.36 7.62 -4.83
CA ALA A 279 6.65 7.01 -5.15
C ALA A 279 7.81 7.85 -4.62
N VAL A 280 7.68 9.18 -4.72
CA VAL A 280 8.70 10.14 -4.27
C VAL A 280 8.85 10.13 -2.74
N THR A 281 7.74 10.20 -2.00
CA THR A 281 7.79 10.16 -0.53
C THR A 281 8.38 8.86 -0.02
N LEU A 282 8.03 7.72 -0.63
CA LEU A 282 8.59 6.42 -0.25
C LEU A 282 10.09 6.32 -0.59
N TRP A 283 10.49 6.80 -1.76
CA TRP A 283 11.89 6.84 -2.15
C TRP A 283 12.73 7.68 -1.17
N LEU A 284 12.25 8.89 -0.81
CA LEU A 284 12.90 9.77 0.16
C LEU A 284 13.01 9.11 1.53
N ALA A 285 11.96 8.45 2.01
CA ALA A 285 11.99 7.74 3.29
C ALA A 285 13.06 6.63 3.31
N ASN A 286 13.21 5.89 2.21
CA ASN A 286 14.26 4.87 2.08
C ASN A 286 15.67 5.47 2.00
N VAL A 287 15.83 6.68 1.47
CA VAL A 287 17.11 7.40 1.50
C VAL A 287 17.47 7.82 2.92
N VAL A 288 16.50 8.34 3.65
CA VAL A 288 16.70 8.84 5.04
C VAL A 288 16.88 7.67 6.02
N LEU A 289 16.11 6.61 5.88
CA LEU A 289 16.12 5.41 6.74
C LEU A 289 16.85 4.24 6.06
N LYS A 290 18.01 4.50 5.45
CA LYS A 290 18.82 3.51 4.76
C LYS A 290 19.07 2.28 5.64
N GLY A 291 18.79 1.07 5.10
CA GLY A 291 18.90 -0.19 5.82
C GLY A 291 17.71 -0.51 6.74
N ARG A 292 16.68 0.35 6.76
CA ARG A 292 15.42 0.17 7.50
C ARG A 292 14.21 0.40 6.59
N GLU A 293 14.23 -0.25 5.43
CA GLU A 293 13.24 -0.05 4.36
C GLU A 293 11.84 -0.50 4.80
N GLY A 294 11.75 -1.54 5.62
CA GLY A 294 10.49 -1.98 6.23
C GLY A 294 9.90 -0.94 7.17
N LEU A 295 10.73 -0.34 8.03
CA LEU A 295 10.31 0.77 8.89
C LEU A 295 9.91 1.99 8.07
N ALA A 296 10.68 2.35 7.04
CA ALA A 296 10.38 3.48 6.16
C ALA A 296 9.01 3.34 5.50
N PHE A 297 8.74 2.15 4.94
CA PHE A 297 7.43 1.84 4.36
C PHE A 297 6.32 1.93 5.41
N GLY A 298 6.53 1.29 6.57
CA GLY A 298 5.54 1.23 7.64
C GLY A 298 5.15 2.58 8.20
N LEU A 299 6.11 3.49 8.44
CA LEU A 299 5.84 4.83 8.95
C LEU A 299 4.98 5.65 7.98
N LEU A 300 5.28 5.58 6.68
CA LEU A 300 4.49 6.28 5.67
C LEU A 300 3.09 5.67 5.51
N ALA A 301 2.97 4.35 5.62
CA ALA A 301 1.67 3.69 5.57
C ALA A 301 0.80 4.06 6.79
N ALA A 302 1.39 4.07 7.99
CA ALA A 302 0.67 4.48 9.21
C ALA A 302 0.17 5.93 9.13
N ALA A 303 0.91 6.83 8.48
CA ALA A 303 0.54 8.22 8.29
C ALA A 303 -0.71 8.42 7.39
N LEU A 304 -1.15 7.40 6.65
CA LEU A 304 -2.38 7.47 5.85
C LEU A 304 -3.64 7.56 6.72
N ILE A 305 -3.68 6.85 7.85
CA ILE A 305 -4.88 6.73 8.69
C ILE A 305 -5.30 8.07 9.30
N PRO A 306 -4.43 8.86 9.96
CA PRO A 306 -4.83 10.17 10.48
C PRO A 306 -5.36 11.11 9.39
N GLY A 307 -4.72 11.12 8.20
CA GLY A 307 -5.18 11.95 7.08
C GLY A 307 -6.55 11.52 6.55
N TRP A 308 -6.79 10.22 6.46
CA TRP A 308 -8.08 9.67 6.07
C TRP A 308 -9.18 9.99 7.11
N LEU A 309 -8.89 9.81 8.41
CA LEU A 309 -9.83 10.15 9.48
C LEU A 309 -10.23 11.62 9.46
N LEU A 310 -9.27 12.54 9.29
CA LEU A 310 -9.54 13.98 9.21
C LEU A 310 -10.44 14.37 8.01
N ALA A 311 -10.52 13.54 6.99
CA ALA A 311 -11.36 13.80 5.82
C ALA A 311 -12.80 13.30 5.95
N ILE A 312 -13.08 12.41 6.92
CA ILE A 312 -14.42 11.82 7.12
C ILE A 312 -15.15 12.39 8.35
N TYR A 313 -14.43 13.06 9.25
CA TYR A 313 -14.96 13.81 10.40
C TYR A 313 -14.85 15.32 10.20
#